data_e9fa7b786b22d12180a4a069284c364a
#
_entry.id   e9fa7b786b22d12180a4a069284c364a
#
_cell.length_a   1.000
_cell.length_b   1.000
_cell.length_c   1.000
_cell.angle_alpha   90.00
_cell.angle_beta   90.00
_cell.angle_gamma   90.00
#
_symmetry.space_group_name_H-M   'P 1'
#
loop_
_entity.id
_entity.type
_entity.pdbx_description
1 polymer ?
#
loop_
_entity_poly.entity_id
_entity_poly.type
_entity_poly.pdbx_seq_one_letter_code
_entity_poly.pdbx_strand_id
1 'polypeptide(L)'
;MYNFIDSGKVHTTDTYVNVLNAVKKEGANYHQATIGELLSVDSSLKIQVLHVDANADDNNDASIVLKVSYRDMDTLLTGDADTNIESQMLQKYNVESEIIKAGHHGSNTSSSLAFLRAVKPEAVILSYGKGNSYGHPHSEVKNNIKTVGAKAYSTAKSGNIVVTSDGYTFTINAKPFEANATSPTQTSKNQSGVVSRAPIKFSNCTEMRKYYPNGVSSSHPSYDEKHDRDNDGWACEK
;
A
#
# COMPACT_ATOMS: atom_id res chain seq x y z
N MET A 1 -15.80 12.29 -18.02
CA MET A 1 -15.53 11.16 -18.93
C MET A 1 -14.89 10.08 -18.10
N TYR A 2 -15.37 8.85 -18.19
CA TYR A 2 -14.83 7.73 -17.40
C TYR A 2 -13.65 7.11 -18.15
N ASN A 3 -12.62 6.66 -17.41
CA ASN A 3 -11.50 5.88 -17.95
C ASN A 3 -11.56 4.47 -17.39
N PHE A 4 -11.35 3.49 -18.22
CA PHE A 4 -11.16 2.09 -17.86
C PHE A 4 -9.72 1.72 -18.17
N ILE A 5 -8.97 1.38 -17.14
CA ILE A 5 -7.56 1.03 -17.24
C ILE A 5 -7.44 -0.48 -17.13
N ASP A 6 -6.81 -1.11 -18.10
CA ASP A 6 -6.72 -2.55 -18.28
C ASP A 6 -5.27 -3.00 -18.43
N SER A 7 -4.96 -4.23 -18.05
CA SER A 7 -3.62 -4.81 -18.25
C SER A 7 -3.30 -5.10 -19.72
N GLY A 8 -4.33 -5.18 -20.55
CA GLY A 8 -4.19 -5.61 -21.94
C GLY A 8 -4.17 -7.12 -22.14
N LYS A 9 -4.19 -7.93 -21.06
CA LYS A 9 -4.27 -9.38 -21.17
C LYS A 9 -5.65 -9.78 -21.70
N VAL A 10 -5.64 -10.43 -22.86
CA VAL A 10 -6.88 -10.89 -23.50
C VAL A 10 -7.37 -12.19 -22.86
N HIS A 11 -8.66 -12.25 -22.56
CA HIS A 11 -9.31 -13.44 -22.07
C HIS A 11 -10.45 -13.87 -23.02
N THR A 12 -10.73 -15.16 -23.04
CA THR A 12 -11.78 -15.76 -23.90
C THR A 12 -13.08 -16.03 -23.14
N THR A 13 -13.21 -15.58 -21.89
CA THR A 13 -14.41 -15.82 -21.07
C THR A 13 -15.53 -14.85 -21.39
N ASP A 14 -16.79 -15.30 -21.28
CA ASP A 14 -17.96 -14.45 -21.42
C ASP A 14 -17.92 -13.26 -20.44
N THR A 15 -17.38 -13.47 -19.24
CA THR A 15 -17.23 -12.40 -18.24
C THR A 15 -16.36 -11.27 -18.77
N TYR A 16 -15.23 -11.58 -19.39
CA TYR A 16 -14.34 -10.57 -19.97
C TYR A 16 -15.02 -9.81 -21.12
N VAL A 17 -15.68 -10.54 -22.01
CA VAL A 17 -16.45 -9.93 -23.11
C VAL A 17 -17.56 -9.02 -22.57
N ASN A 18 -18.27 -9.43 -21.52
CA ASN A 18 -19.29 -8.62 -20.89
C ASN A 18 -18.73 -7.34 -20.26
N VAL A 19 -17.55 -7.41 -19.62
CA VAL A 19 -16.86 -6.21 -19.09
C VAL A 19 -16.53 -5.23 -20.21
N LEU A 20 -15.92 -5.68 -21.31
CA LEU A 20 -15.59 -4.82 -22.44
C LEU A 20 -16.85 -4.20 -23.09
N ASN A 21 -17.92 -4.96 -23.20
CA ASN A 21 -19.21 -4.46 -23.69
C ASN A 21 -19.79 -3.38 -22.74
N ALA A 22 -19.65 -3.55 -21.43
CA ALA A 22 -20.08 -2.54 -20.46
C ALA A 22 -19.22 -1.25 -20.59
N VAL A 23 -17.90 -1.37 -20.71
CA VAL A 23 -16.99 -0.24 -20.95
C VAL A 23 -17.39 0.55 -22.19
N LYS A 24 -17.65 -0.18 -23.29
CA LYS A 24 -18.12 0.41 -24.55
C LYS A 24 -19.49 1.10 -24.40
N LYS A 25 -20.43 0.46 -23.72
CA LYS A 25 -21.79 0.99 -23.50
C LYS A 25 -21.78 2.27 -22.68
N GLU A 26 -20.94 2.33 -21.65
CA GLU A 26 -20.77 3.52 -20.81
C GLU A 26 -19.97 4.66 -21.50
N GLY A 27 -19.43 4.41 -22.69
CA GLY A 27 -18.60 5.38 -23.42
C GLY A 27 -17.31 5.74 -22.65
N ALA A 28 -16.81 4.81 -21.85
CA ALA A 28 -15.55 5.01 -21.13
C ALA A 28 -14.35 4.90 -22.10
N ASN A 29 -13.32 5.70 -21.86
CA ASN A 29 -12.06 5.56 -22.59
C ASN A 29 -11.36 4.28 -22.11
N TYR A 30 -11.11 3.37 -23.02
CA TYR A 30 -10.23 2.22 -22.74
C TYR A 30 -8.78 2.64 -22.85
N HIS A 31 -8.00 2.33 -21.82
CA HIS A 31 -6.58 2.58 -21.76
C HIS A 31 -5.84 1.31 -21.29
N GLN A 32 -4.89 0.85 -22.11
CA GLN A 32 -4.01 -0.23 -21.72
C GLN A 32 -2.82 0.35 -20.94
N ALA A 33 -2.65 -0.08 -19.69
CA ALA A 33 -1.55 0.36 -18.85
C ALA A 33 -0.18 -0.09 -19.38
N THR A 34 0.83 0.72 -19.15
CA THR A 34 2.22 0.39 -19.49
C THR A 34 3.14 0.59 -18.28
N ILE A 35 4.20 -0.24 -18.18
CA ILE A 35 5.17 -0.16 -17.09
C ILE A 35 5.85 1.22 -17.06
N GLY A 36 5.88 1.84 -15.88
CA GLY A 36 6.49 3.15 -15.66
C GLY A 36 5.58 4.33 -15.95
N GLU A 37 4.42 4.10 -16.53
CA GLU A 37 3.44 5.13 -16.87
C GLU A 37 2.95 5.88 -15.62
N LEU A 38 2.68 7.18 -15.82
CA LEU A 38 1.97 8.01 -14.85
C LEU A 38 0.52 8.19 -15.30
N LEU A 39 -0.40 7.64 -14.53
CA LEU A 39 -1.82 7.73 -14.81
C LEU A 39 -2.37 9.07 -14.31
N SER A 40 -3.03 9.81 -15.20
CA SER A 40 -3.67 11.09 -14.87
C SER A 40 -5.12 10.86 -14.46
N VAL A 41 -5.36 10.77 -13.16
CA VAL A 41 -6.70 10.58 -12.57
C VAL A 41 -7.14 11.84 -11.82
N ASP A 42 -6.25 12.39 -10.99
CA ASP A 42 -6.44 13.60 -10.23
C ASP A 42 -5.10 14.34 -10.14
N SER A 43 -5.11 15.66 -10.25
CA SER A 43 -3.88 16.47 -10.25
C SER A 43 -3.14 16.49 -8.90
N SER A 44 -3.83 16.13 -7.82
CA SER A 44 -3.23 16.01 -6.48
C SER A 44 -2.53 14.67 -6.26
N LEU A 45 -2.76 13.68 -7.12
CA LEU A 45 -2.22 12.33 -7.01
C LEU A 45 -1.17 12.06 -8.08
N LYS A 46 -0.09 11.41 -7.68
CA LYS A 46 0.84 10.78 -8.62
C LYS A 46 0.58 9.28 -8.58
N ILE A 47 0.08 8.71 -9.67
CA ILE A 47 -0.21 7.28 -9.77
C ILE A 47 0.74 6.69 -10.80
N GLN A 48 1.65 5.84 -10.36
CA GLN A 48 2.63 5.19 -11.23
C GLN A 48 2.36 3.70 -11.37
N VAL A 49 2.38 3.19 -12.59
CA VAL A 49 2.34 1.76 -12.89
C VAL A 49 3.74 1.19 -12.68
N LEU A 50 3.91 0.33 -11.67
CA LEU A 50 5.19 -0.32 -11.40
C LEU A 50 5.34 -1.65 -12.12
N HIS A 51 4.23 -2.33 -12.39
CA HIS A 51 4.17 -3.57 -13.13
C HIS A 51 2.85 -3.70 -13.87
N VAL A 52 2.90 -4.31 -15.02
CA VAL A 52 1.80 -4.89 -15.80
C VAL A 52 2.40 -5.75 -16.90
N ASP A 53 1.79 -6.90 -17.19
CA ASP A 53 2.20 -7.75 -18.32
C ASP A 53 0.96 -8.29 -19.07
N ALA A 54 0.74 -7.75 -20.25
CA ALA A 54 -0.33 -8.20 -21.15
C ALA A 54 -0.11 -9.61 -21.72
N ASN A 55 1.15 -10.07 -21.73
CA ASN A 55 1.55 -11.36 -22.28
C ASN A 55 1.84 -12.41 -21.21
N ALA A 56 1.57 -12.10 -19.94
CA ALA A 56 1.77 -13.04 -18.85
C ALA A 56 1.03 -14.35 -19.10
N ASP A 57 1.63 -15.48 -18.76
CA ASP A 57 0.99 -16.80 -18.90
C ASP A 57 -0.17 -16.95 -17.91
N ASP A 58 -0.03 -16.37 -16.74
CA ASP A 58 -0.98 -16.44 -15.64
C ASP A 58 -1.67 -15.06 -15.41
N ASN A 59 -2.85 -15.09 -14.78
CA ASN A 59 -3.62 -13.88 -14.55
C ASN A 59 -3.05 -13.03 -13.41
N ASN A 60 -2.37 -13.65 -12.45
CA ASN A 60 -1.76 -12.95 -11.33
C ASN A 60 -0.60 -12.10 -11.82
N ASP A 61 0.19 -12.65 -12.74
CA ASP A 61 1.33 -11.95 -13.35
C ASP A 61 0.89 -10.81 -14.28
N ALA A 62 -0.35 -10.84 -14.78
CA ALA A 62 -0.96 -9.73 -15.50
C ALA A 62 -1.45 -8.59 -14.60
N SER A 63 -1.29 -8.68 -13.29
CA SER A 63 -1.72 -7.66 -12.33
C SER A 63 -1.12 -6.30 -12.64
N ILE A 64 -1.96 -5.27 -12.62
CA ILE A 64 -1.47 -3.88 -12.62
C ILE A 64 -1.06 -3.53 -11.19
N VAL A 65 0.24 -3.30 -10.98
CA VAL A 65 0.75 -2.83 -9.69
C VAL A 65 0.90 -1.32 -9.72
N LEU A 66 0.28 -0.64 -8.75
CA LEU A 66 0.25 0.81 -8.68
C LEU A 66 0.93 1.32 -7.42
N LYS A 67 1.75 2.36 -7.56
CA LYS A 67 2.17 3.22 -6.47
C LYS A 67 1.38 4.53 -6.57
N VAL A 68 0.59 4.81 -5.54
CA VAL A 68 -0.23 6.01 -5.43
C VAL A 68 0.41 6.93 -4.40
N SER A 69 0.87 8.09 -4.83
CA SER A 69 1.49 9.10 -3.97
C SER A 69 0.53 10.28 -3.80
N TYR A 70 0.30 10.67 -2.58
CA TYR A 70 -0.40 11.88 -2.21
C TYR A 70 0.44 12.66 -1.21
N ARG A 71 1.09 13.73 -1.67
CA ARG A 71 2.12 14.46 -0.90
C ARG A 71 3.20 13.50 -0.40
N ASP A 72 3.36 13.34 0.93
CA ASP A 72 4.38 12.48 1.55
C ASP A 72 3.85 11.07 1.87
N MET A 73 2.64 10.75 1.43
CA MET A 73 2.02 9.43 1.66
C MET A 73 2.01 8.60 0.39
N ASP A 74 2.61 7.43 0.49
CA ASP A 74 2.61 6.44 -0.57
C ASP A 74 1.76 5.22 -0.20
N THR A 75 0.99 4.76 -1.16
CA THR A 75 0.21 3.52 -1.05
C THR A 75 0.56 2.60 -2.20
N LEU A 76 0.91 1.36 -1.89
CA LEU A 76 1.25 0.33 -2.87
C LEU A 76 0.09 -0.66 -3.03
N LEU A 77 -0.46 -0.74 -4.24
CA LEU A 77 -1.52 -1.65 -4.63
C LEU A 77 -0.92 -2.73 -5.53
N THR A 78 -0.74 -3.94 -5.01
CA THR A 78 0.07 -4.98 -5.66
C THR A 78 -0.73 -5.96 -6.52
N GLY A 79 -2.06 -5.82 -6.57
CA GLY A 79 -2.87 -6.83 -7.24
C GLY A 79 -2.63 -8.22 -6.62
N ASP A 80 -2.40 -9.19 -7.48
CA ASP A 80 -2.04 -10.55 -7.12
C ASP A 80 -0.62 -10.92 -7.58
N ALA A 81 0.23 -9.89 -7.83
CA ALA A 81 1.62 -10.04 -8.22
C ALA A 81 2.40 -10.96 -7.27
N ASP A 82 3.22 -11.81 -7.85
CA ASP A 82 4.02 -12.81 -7.16
C ASP A 82 5.41 -12.28 -6.72
N THR A 83 6.20 -13.15 -6.08
CA THR A 83 7.56 -12.82 -5.60
C THR A 83 8.57 -12.55 -6.72
N ASN A 84 8.35 -13.04 -7.93
CA ASN A 84 9.21 -12.74 -9.08
C ASN A 84 8.99 -11.30 -9.52
N ILE A 85 7.72 -10.89 -9.58
CA ILE A 85 7.33 -9.49 -9.88
C ILE A 85 7.84 -8.55 -8.79
N GLU A 86 7.68 -8.92 -7.51
CA GLU A 86 8.25 -8.17 -6.39
C GLU A 86 9.77 -7.94 -6.59
N SER A 87 10.50 -9.00 -6.95
CA SER A 87 11.95 -8.93 -7.19
C SER A 87 12.30 -8.02 -8.38
N GLN A 88 11.51 -8.04 -9.45
CA GLN A 88 11.70 -7.14 -10.60
C GLN A 88 11.45 -5.68 -10.22
N MET A 89 10.41 -5.41 -9.44
CA MET A 89 10.11 -4.05 -8.96
C MET A 89 11.23 -3.50 -8.08
N LEU A 90 11.79 -4.32 -7.19
CA LEU A 90 12.91 -3.92 -6.32
C LEU A 90 14.17 -3.49 -7.10
N GLN A 91 14.37 -4.02 -8.30
CA GLN A 91 15.50 -3.65 -9.15
C GLN A 91 15.32 -2.31 -9.88
N LYS A 92 14.05 -1.86 -10.04
CA LYS A 92 13.73 -0.74 -10.94
C LYS A 92 13.17 0.48 -10.21
N TYR A 93 12.51 0.27 -9.06
CA TYR A 93 11.71 1.32 -8.43
C TYR A 93 11.99 1.46 -6.94
N ASN A 94 11.81 2.66 -6.43
CA ASN A 94 11.61 2.86 -5.00
C ASN A 94 10.18 2.46 -4.65
N VAL A 95 10.04 1.32 -3.95
CA VAL A 95 8.74 0.74 -3.55
C VAL A 95 8.33 1.17 -2.14
N GLU A 96 9.12 2.01 -1.46
CA GLU A 96 8.83 2.49 -0.10
C GLU A 96 7.44 3.12 -0.05
N SER A 97 6.61 2.65 0.91
CA SER A 97 5.19 3.05 0.99
C SER A 97 4.65 2.79 2.39
N GLU A 98 3.93 3.74 2.96
CA GLU A 98 3.35 3.62 4.31
C GLU A 98 2.25 2.57 4.37
N ILE A 99 1.54 2.39 3.26
CA ILE A 99 0.42 1.48 3.16
C ILE A 99 0.64 0.52 1.99
N ILE A 100 0.39 -0.75 2.24
CA ILE A 100 0.39 -1.75 1.16
C ILE A 100 -0.86 -2.62 1.24
N LYS A 101 -1.51 -2.86 0.09
CA LYS A 101 -2.37 -4.04 -0.07
C LYS A 101 -1.44 -5.24 -0.26
N ALA A 102 -1.52 -6.22 0.64
CA ALA A 102 -0.76 -7.48 0.47
C ALA A 102 -1.12 -8.16 -0.85
N GLY A 103 -0.12 -8.61 -1.57
CA GLY A 103 -0.29 -9.31 -2.84
C GLY A 103 -1.08 -10.60 -2.66
N HIS A 104 -1.83 -10.97 -3.68
CA HIS A 104 -2.54 -12.23 -3.83
C HIS A 104 -3.28 -12.66 -2.55
N HIS A 105 -4.01 -11.71 -1.95
CA HIS A 105 -4.82 -11.90 -0.75
C HIS A 105 -4.05 -12.40 0.49
N GLY A 106 -2.73 -12.29 0.50
CA GLY A 106 -1.84 -12.84 1.52
C GLY A 106 -1.42 -14.29 1.24
N SER A 107 -1.35 -14.68 -0.03
CA SER A 107 -0.72 -15.93 -0.46
C SER A 107 0.77 -15.95 -0.11
N ASN A 108 1.31 -17.14 0.18
CA ASN A 108 2.76 -17.33 0.37
C ASN A 108 3.58 -17.19 -0.92
N THR A 109 2.93 -17.03 -2.06
CA THR A 109 3.58 -16.68 -3.34
C THR A 109 3.83 -15.19 -3.48
N SER A 110 3.48 -14.37 -2.48
CA SER A 110 3.58 -12.91 -2.50
C SER A 110 3.97 -12.35 -1.14
N SER A 111 4.17 -11.03 -1.05
CA SER A 111 4.49 -10.32 0.19
C SER A 111 5.71 -10.91 0.89
N SER A 112 6.78 -11.16 0.10
CA SER A 112 8.04 -11.70 0.58
C SER A 112 8.68 -10.81 1.65
N LEU A 113 9.47 -11.38 2.55
CA LEU A 113 10.15 -10.60 3.59
C LEU A 113 11.10 -9.55 3.00
N ALA A 114 11.77 -9.87 1.89
CA ALA A 114 12.66 -8.93 1.19
C ALA A 114 11.87 -7.73 0.65
N PHE A 115 10.72 -8.00 0.04
CA PHE A 115 9.83 -6.96 -0.50
C PHE A 115 9.26 -6.08 0.62
N LEU A 116 8.70 -6.67 1.67
CA LEU A 116 8.14 -5.90 2.79
C LEU A 116 9.20 -5.09 3.53
N ARG A 117 10.47 -5.55 3.61
CA ARG A 117 11.58 -4.76 4.15
C ARG A 117 11.90 -3.54 3.29
N ALA A 118 11.78 -3.65 1.97
CA ALA A 118 12.00 -2.54 1.06
C ALA A 118 10.80 -1.57 1.03
N VAL A 119 9.58 -2.09 1.14
CA VAL A 119 8.36 -1.27 1.23
C VAL A 119 8.30 -0.50 2.56
N LYS A 120 8.77 -1.07 3.66
CA LYS A 120 8.73 -0.50 5.02
C LYS A 120 7.33 -0.04 5.45
N PRO A 121 6.30 -0.84 5.30
CA PRO A 121 4.93 -0.39 5.52
C PRO A 121 4.64 -0.17 7.01
N GLU A 122 3.82 0.82 7.32
CA GLU A 122 3.18 0.97 8.63
C GLU A 122 1.90 0.14 8.71
N ALA A 123 1.18 0.02 7.60
CA ALA A 123 -0.07 -0.73 7.50
C ALA A 123 -0.07 -1.68 6.30
N VAL A 124 -0.47 -2.92 6.54
CA VAL A 124 -0.68 -3.94 5.52
C VAL A 124 -2.16 -4.33 5.49
N ILE A 125 -2.81 -4.10 4.36
CA ILE A 125 -4.21 -4.45 4.15
C ILE A 125 -4.28 -5.84 3.50
N LEU A 126 -4.87 -6.78 4.22
CA LEU A 126 -5.12 -8.14 3.77
C LEU A 126 -6.59 -8.26 3.32
N SER A 127 -6.79 -8.26 2.01
CA SER A 127 -8.11 -8.34 1.38
C SER A 127 -8.43 -9.77 1.01
N TYR A 128 -9.14 -10.49 1.88
CA TYR A 128 -9.54 -11.88 1.66
C TYR A 128 -10.92 -12.18 2.27
N GLY A 129 -11.59 -13.21 1.75
CA GLY A 129 -12.92 -13.62 2.20
C GLY A 129 -12.87 -14.43 3.49
N LYS A 130 -13.86 -14.21 4.36
CA LYS A 130 -14.04 -15.05 5.55
C LYS A 130 -14.33 -16.49 5.12
N GLY A 131 -13.58 -17.46 5.68
CA GLY A 131 -13.74 -18.86 5.35
C GLY A 131 -13.25 -19.23 3.94
N ASN A 132 -12.32 -18.46 3.35
CA ASN A 132 -11.74 -18.82 2.07
C ASN A 132 -11.06 -20.20 2.12
N SER A 133 -11.17 -20.96 1.03
CA SER A 133 -10.62 -22.32 0.92
C SER A 133 -9.11 -22.36 0.63
N TYR A 134 -8.51 -21.21 0.32
CA TYR A 134 -7.09 -21.11 -0.03
C TYR A 134 -6.17 -21.04 1.19
N GLY A 135 -6.72 -20.85 2.39
CA GLY A 135 -5.95 -20.69 3.62
C GLY A 135 -5.31 -19.31 3.78
N HIS A 136 -5.75 -18.32 3.00
CA HIS A 136 -5.25 -16.94 3.09
C HIS A 136 -5.74 -16.23 4.37
N PRO A 137 -4.89 -15.38 4.99
CA PRO A 137 -3.47 -15.20 4.68
C PRO A 137 -2.63 -16.34 5.24
N HIS A 138 -1.65 -16.79 4.49
CA HIS A 138 -0.72 -17.83 4.93
C HIS A 138 0.12 -17.36 6.13
N SER A 139 0.57 -18.33 6.95
CA SER A 139 1.36 -18.05 8.14
C SER A 139 2.66 -17.31 7.83
N GLU A 140 3.29 -17.62 6.71
CA GLU A 140 4.51 -16.97 6.24
C GLU A 140 4.30 -15.45 6.05
N VAL A 141 3.24 -15.05 5.34
CA VAL A 141 2.93 -13.63 5.14
C VAL A 141 2.66 -12.91 6.46
N LYS A 142 1.90 -13.55 7.36
CA LYS A 142 1.68 -13.01 8.72
C LYS A 142 3.00 -12.81 9.49
N ASN A 143 3.91 -13.78 9.39
CA ASN A 143 5.22 -13.69 10.02
C ASN A 143 6.09 -12.59 9.39
N ASN A 144 6.06 -12.46 8.06
CA ASN A 144 6.78 -11.40 7.35
C ASN A 144 6.30 -10.01 7.78
N ILE A 145 4.97 -9.80 7.83
CA ILE A 145 4.36 -8.54 8.30
C ILE A 145 4.80 -8.23 9.75
N LYS A 146 4.75 -9.23 10.63
CA LYS A 146 5.21 -9.08 12.01
C LYS A 146 6.70 -8.75 12.09
N THR A 147 7.53 -9.38 11.27
CA THR A 147 8.98 -9.19 11.26
C THR A 147 9.37 -7.77 10.86
N VAL A 148 8.62 -7.13 9.95
CA VAL A 148 8.84 -5.74 9.57
C VAL A 148 8.17 -4.73 10.51
N GLY A 149 7.43 -5.20 11.52
CA GLY A 149 6.79 -4.35 12.52
C GLY A 149 5.50 -3.66 12.04
N ALA A 150 4.98 -4.03 10.90
CA ALA A 150 3.78 -3.43 10.33
C ALA A 150 2.50 -3.92 11.02
N LYS A 151 1.48 -3.07 11.04
CA LYS A 151 0.13 -3.42 11.51
C LYS A 151 -0.67 -4.07 10.39
N ALA A 152 -1.26 -5.23 10.65
CA ALA A 152 -2.09 -5.94 9.69
C ALA A 152 -3.57 -5.64 9.90
N TYR A 153 -4.30 -5.41 8.81
CA TYR A 153 -5.76 -5.18 8.77
C TYR A 153 -6.41 -6.17 7.82
N SER A 154 -7.59 -6.70 8.16
CA SER A 154 -8.21 -7.79 7.43
C SER A 154 -9.65 -7.50 7.08
N THR A 155 -10.01 -7.59 5.80
CA THR A 155 -11.40 -7.46 5.35
C THR A 155 -12.29 -8.58 5.88
N ALA A 156 -11.75 -9.79 6.05
CA ALA A 156 -12.50 -10.92 6.63
C ALA A 156 -12.92 -10.69 8.09
N LYS A 157 -12.20 -9.82 8.81
CA LYS A 157 -12.48 -9.49 10.22
C LYS A 157 -13.29 -8.20 10.38
N SER A 158 -13.01 -7.21 9.55
CA SER A 158 -13.53 -5.85 9.71
C SER A 158 -14.55 -5.43 8.65
N GLY A 159 -14.79 -6.27 7.63
CA GLY A 159 -15.59 -5.88 6.48
C GLY A 159 -14.84 -4.86 5.61
N ASN A 160 -15.53 -3.81 5.21
CA ASN A 160 -14.92 -2.74 4.41
C ASN A 160 -13.87 -1.98 5.22
N ILE A 161 -12.66 -1.92 4.69
CA ILE A 161 -11.57 -1.13 5.24
C ILE A 161 -11.46 0.15 4.43
N VAL A 162 -11.57 1.27 5.13
CA VAL A 162 -11.41 2.61 4.55
C VAL A 162 -10.16 3.23 5.16
N VAL A 163 -9.24 3.63 4.30
CA VAL A 163 -8.06 4.41 4.67
C VAL A 163 -8.30 5.85 4.23
N THR A 164 -8.14 6.78 5.14
CA THR A 164 -8.25 8.22 4.87
C THR A 164 -6.93 8.89 5.18
N SER A 165 -6.43 9.71 4.27
CA SER A 165 -5.18 10.45 4.45
C SER A 165 -5.34 11.92 4.04
N ASP A 166 -4.61 12.79 4.73
CA ASP A 166 -4.40 14.19 4.38
C ASP A 166 -3.10 14.39 3.56
N GLY A 167 -2.41 13.28 3.26
CA GLY A 167 -1.13 13.24 2.56
C GLY A 167 0.09 13.29 3.49
N TYR A 168 -0.11 13.38 4.81
CA TYR A 168 0.96 13.37 5.83
C TYR A 168 0.70 12.31 6.90
N THR A 169 -0.58 12.10 7.22
CA THR A 169 -1.04 11.09 8.17
C THR A 169 -2.13 10.26 7.53
N PHE A 170 -2.44 9.12 8.13
CA PHE A 170 -3.57 8.32 7.72
C PHE A 170 -4.32 7.71 8.90
N THR A 171 -5.59 7.42 8.67
CA THR A 171 -6.46 6.70 9.60
C THR A 171 -7.08 5.50 8.91
N ILE A 172 -7.32 4.44 9.67
CA ILE A 172 -8.00 3.23 9.19
C ILE A 172 -9.21 2.97 10.09
N ASN A 173 -10.38 2.77 9.50
CA ASN A 173 -11.64 2.53 10.19
C ASN A 173 -11.74 1.13 10.85
N ALA A 174 -10.66 0.37 10.85
CA ALA A 174 -10.58 -0.98 11.38
C ALA A 174 -9.54 -1.08 12.50
N LYS A 175 -9.66 -2.10 13.34
CA LYS A 175 -8.61 -2.46 14.30
C LYS A 175 -7.58 -3.37 13.63
N PRO A 176 -6.27 -3.18 13.89
CA PRO A 176 -5.29 -4.15 13.48
C PRO A 176 -5.58 -5.50 14.16
N PHE A 177 -5.33 -6.59 13.44
CA PHE A 177 -5.41 -7.91 14.05
C PHE A 177 -3.99 -8.43 14.31
N GLU A 178 -3.81 -9.08 15.45
CA GLU A 178 -2.55 -9.74 15.74
C GLU A 178 -2.42 -10.99 14.88
N ALA A 179 -1.29 -11.12 14.20
CA ALA A 179 -0.98 -12.26 13.34
C ALA A 179 -0.85 -13.59 14.12
N ASN A 180 -0.90 -13.55 15.45
CA ASN A 180 -0.86 -14.70 16.36
C ASN A 180 -2.03 -14.63 17.33
N ALA A 181 -3.17 -15.20 16.96
CA ALA A 181 -4.15 -15.64 17.95
C ALA A 181 -4.79 -16.94 17.49
N THR A 182 -4.34 -18.03 18.07
CA THR A 182 -5.25 -19.14 18.39
C THR A 182 -6.32 -18.55 19.30
N SER A 183 -7.59 -18.68 18.87
CA SER A 183 -8.79 -18.23 19.60
C SER A 183 -8.87 -18.78 21.04
N PRO A 184 -9.78 -18.31 21.91
CA PRO A 184 -10.84 -17.31 21.75
C PRO A 184 -11.00 -16.34 22.94
N THR A 185 -11.90 -15.40 22.78
CA THR A 185 -12.86 -14.85 23.76
C THR A 185 -12.71 -13.39 24.16
N GLN A 186 -13.66 -12.64 23.64
CA GLN A 186 -14.47 -11.54 24.19
C GLN A 186 -13.88 -10.17 24.55
N THR A 187 -14.54 -9.25 24.03
CA THR A 187 -15.37 -8.12 24.49
C THR A 187 -14.80 -6.71 24.26
N SER A 188 -15.50 -6.07 23.33
CA SER A 188 -15.93 -4.65 23.29
C SER A 188 -14.92 -3.51 23.52
N LYS A 189 -14.83 -2.70 22.57
CA LYS A 189 -15.25 -1.29 22.42
C LYS A 189 -14.57 -0.68 21.20
N ASN A 190 -15.37 -0.03 20.35
CA ASN A 190 -14.92 0.75 19.20
C ASN A 190 -13.84 1.75 19.61
N GLN A 191 -12.64 1.52 19.11
CA GLN A 191 -11.65 2.57 18.95
C GLN A 191 -11.05 2.42 17.55
N SER A 192 -11.31 3.42 16.70
CA SER A 192 -10.60 3.61 15.44
C SER A 192 -9.12 3.71 15.75
N GLY A 193 -8.33 2.81 15.16
CA GLY A 193 -6.88 2.87 15.33
C GLY A 193 -6.33 4.00 14.47
N VAL A 194 -5.93 5.10 15.09
CA VAL A 194 -5.14 6.14 14.43
C VAL A 194 -3.72 5.61 14.33
N VAL A 195 -3.25 5.38 13.11
CA VAL A 195 -1.83 5.18 12.83
C VAL A 195 -1.30 6.56 12.48
N SER A 196 -0.78 7.27 13.46
CA SER A 196 -0.17 8.58 13.25
C SER A 196 1.24 8.39 12.69
N ARG A 197 1.49 8.94 11.52
CA ARG A 197 2.81 9.39 11.15
C ARG A 197 3.26 10.46 12.15
N ALA A 198 4.56 10.75 12.20
CA ALA A 198 5.10 11.77 13.10
C ALA A 198 4.24 13.06 13.07
N PRO A 199 4.02 13.70 14.20
CA PRO A 199 3.38 15.00 14.24
C PRO A 199 4.10 15.98 13.30
N ILE A 200 3.37 16.83 12.60
CA ILE A 200 3.95 17.87 11.73
C ILE A 200 4.74 18.89 12.57
N LYS A 201 4.40 19.07 13.84
CA LYS A 201 5.12 19.94 14.78
C LYS A 201 5.57 19.17 16.01
N PHE A 202 6.83 19.36 16.37
CA PHE A 202 7.43 18.78 17.56
C PHE A 202 7.76 19.88 18.57
N SER A 203 7.64 19.57 19.85
CA SER A 203 8.00 20.50 20.92
C SER A 203 9.51 20.60 21.14
N ASN A 204 10.26 19.56 20.77
CA ASN A 204 11.73 19.48 20.89
C ASN A 204 12.33 18.37 20.02
N CYS A 205 13.65 18.39 19.85
CA CYS A 205 14.39 17.41 19.07
C CYS A 205 14.33 15.98 19.64
N THR A 206 14.13 15.81 20.93
CA THR A 206 13.99 14.47 21.52
C THR A 206 12.71 13.78 21.06
N GLU A 207 11.64 14.54 20.92
CA GLU A 207 10.38 14.03 20.36
C GLU A 207 10.50 13.79 18.86
N MET A 208 11.07 14.75 18.13
CA MET A 208 11.25 14.61 16.67
C MET A 208 12.10 13.38 16.33
N ARG A 209 13.20 13.13 17.03
CA ARG A 209 14.10 11.99 16.78
C ARG A 209 13.49 10.62 17.06
N LYS A 210 12.34 10.52 17.73
CA LYS A 210 11.59 9.26 17.86
C LYS A 210 11.00 8.82 16.51
N TYR A 211 10.72 9.77 15.63
CA TYR A 211 10.14 9.57 14.31
C TYR A 211 11.17 9.77 13.19
N TYR A 212 12.03 10.76 13.35
CA TYR A 212 13.11 11.14 12.42
C TYR A 212 14.47 11.09 13.14
N PRO A 213 15.08 9.91 13.25
CA PRO A 213 16.30 9.73 14.07
C PRO A 213 17.49 10.61 13.67
N ASN A 214 17.54 11.04 12.40
CA ASN A 214 18.59 11.87 11.82
C ASN A 214 18.16 13.33 11.59
N GLY A 215 17.02 13.74 12.14
CA GLY A 215 16.46 15.05 11.89
C GLY A 215 15.68 15.15 10.57
N VAL A 216 15.35 16.37 10.16
CA VAL A 216 14.59 16.66 8.93
C VAL A 216 15.15 17.88 8.21
N SER A 217 15.15 17.85 6.88
CA SER A 217 15.60 18.97 6.05
C SER A 217 14.60 20.13 6.03
N SER A 218 15.03 21.30 5.62
CA SER A 218 14.21 22.50 5.52
C SER A 218 13.02 22.40 4.56
N SER A 219 13.03 21.43 3.64
CA SER A 219 11.90 21.11 2.77
C SER A 219 10.87 20.18 3.42
N HIS A 220 11.17 19.63 4.59
CA HIS A 220 10.26 18.69 5.26
C HIS A 220 9.15 19.43 6.03
N PRO A 221 7.88 18.98 5.99
CA PRO A 221 6.79 19.66 6.69
C PRO A 221 6.96 19.81 8.21
N SER A 222 7.75 18.93 8.83
CA SER A 222 8.05 18.99 10.27
C SER A 222 9.27 19.84 10.60
N TYR A 223 9.90 20.46 9.61
CA TYR A 223 10.99 21.38 9.85
C TYR A 223 10.49 22.62 10.63
N ASP A 224 11.29 23.06 11.58
CA ASP A 224 11.03 24.28 12.34
C ASP A 224 12.40 24.89 12.65
N GLU A 225 12.64 26.13 12.21
CA GLU A 225 13.91 26.86 12.38
C GLU A 225 14.40 26.88 13.83
N LYS A 226 13.49 26.84 14.82
CA LYS A 226 13.87 26.76 16.24
C LYS A 226 14.59 25.47 16.62
N HIS A 227 14.53 24.45 15.77
CA HIS A 227 15.17 23.15 15.96
C HIS A 227 16.39 22.94 15.04
N ASP A 228 16.66 23.88 14.14
CA ASP A 228 17.87 23.99 13.33
C ASP A 228 18.84 24.94 14.02
N ARG A 229 19.78 24.37 14.80
CA ARG A 229 20.62 25.15 15.72
C ARG A 229 21.73 25.89 15.03
N ASP A 230 22.30 25.37 13.96
CA ASP A 230 23.42 25.91 13.21
C ASP A 230 23.02 26.53 11.88
N ASN A 231 21.71 26.54 11.58
CA ASN A 231 21.08 27.10 10.36
C ASN A 231 21.64 26.50 9.06
N ASP A 232 21.94 25.20 9.06
CA ASP A 232 22.41 24.51 7.87
C ASP A 232 21.29 23.95 6.99
N GLY A 233 20.01 24.14 7.41
CA GLY A 233 18.82 23.66 6.73
C GLY A 233 18.40 22.26 7.17
N TRP A 234 18.95 21.74 8.30
CA TRP A 234 18.52 20.50 8.95
C TRP A 234 18.11 20.76 10.39
N ALA A 235 16.93 20.32 10.74
CA ALA A 235 16.46 20.42 12.11
C ALA A 235 16.67 19.10 12.86
N CYS A 236 17.24 19.21 14.07
CA CYS A 236 17.42 18.07 14.98
C CYS A 236 18.33 16.94 14.48
N GLU A 237 19.29 17.21 13.60
CA GLU A 237 20.36 16.25 13.28
C GLU A 237 21.21 15.92 14.53
N LYS A 238 22.13 14.91 14.39
CA LYS A 238 23.03 14.49 15.48
C LYS A 238 24.40 15.10 15.29
#